data_367fae0c501700b5c94cceef2d86ae38
#
_entry.id   367fae0c501700b5c94cceef2d86ae38
#
_cell.length_a   1.000
_cell.length_b   1.000
_cell.length_c   1.000
_cell.angle_alpha   90.00
_cell.angle_beta   90.00
_cell.angle_gamma   90.00
#
_symmetry.space_group_name_H-M   'P 1'
#
loop_
_entity.id
_entity.type
_entity.pdbx_description
1 polymer ?
#
loop_
_entity_poly.entity_id
_entity_poly.type
_entity_poly.pdbx_seq_one_letter_code
_entity_poly.pdbx_strand_id
1 'polypeptide(L)'
;TMMAKGVNPLAKGMSFGLKSLAAYDFSNDVSEMAAAAEQLLVSNHSYGAITGWRYNSERKGTSEDPSWEWWGDADISSTEDYKFGYYNETASSWDRIAYNAPYYLIVKSAGNNRSENGPQAGQPYFQRDNTGKFTRIASRPASMSSNNGFDIISTYGTAKNILTVGAVNPISEGYRDTSDVVISTFSSFGPTDDGRIKPDLVGNGVSVLSTSDKSNTAYTSLSGTSMASPNVAGSLLLLQEHYASVKNGQLMRAATLKGLAIHTTDEAGKHPGPDYKFGWGLLNVRRAATVISNSNNTHAIQENLLAQGQTYTYQVTASGAGPLVATISWTDPEASPIGVGSSALNNRAPRFINDLDVRITRGATVYQPWVLDP
;
A
#
# COMPACT_ATOMS: atom_id res chain seq x y z
N THR A 1 13.96 5.71 -8.44
CA THR A 1 12.68 5.51 -9.16
C THR A 1 11.81 6.76 -9.09
N MET A 2 11.66 7.36 -7.93
CA MET A 2 10.79 8.52 -7.74
C MET A 2 11.25 9.76 -8.53
N MET A 3 12.53 10.15 -8.44
CA MET A 3 13.00 11.43 -8.97
C MET A 3 14.35 11.41 -9.68
N ALA A 4 14.86 10.26 -10.10
CA ALA A 4 16.17 10.18 -10.75
C ALA A 4 16.22 11.12 -11.97
N LYS A 5 17.12 12.11 -11.95
CA LYS A 5 17.35 13.03 -13.07
C LYS A 5 18.39 12.51 -14.05
N GLY A 6 19.30 11.70 -13.56
CA GLY A 6 20.48 11.07 -14.14
C GLY A 6 20.78 11.25 -15.62
N VAL A 7 21.97 10.91 -15.99
CA VAL A 7 22.43 10.97 -17.39
C VAL A 7 21.83 9.85 -18.26
N ASN A 8 21.31 8.79 -17.63
CA ASN A 8 20.68 7.70 -18.35
C ASN A 8 19.18 7.99 -18.58
N PRO A 9 18.76 8.24 -19.83
CA PRO A 9 17.35 8.55 -20.13
C PRO A 9 16.38 7.40 -19.83
N LEU A 10 16.86 6.15 -19.82
CA LEU A 10 16.05 4.97 -19.53
C LEU A 10 15.74 4.81 -18.02
N ALA A 11 16.50 5.49 -17.16
CA ALA A 11 16.35 5.45 -15.71
C ALA A 11 15.76 6.73 -15.12
N LYS A 12 15.03 7.51 -15.89
CA LYS A 12 14.32 8.69 -15.39
C LYS A 12 13.25 8.29 -14.38
N GLY A 13 13.25 8.96 -13.21
CA GLY A 13 12.19 8.84 -12.23
C GLY A 13 10.91 9.55 -12.69
N MET A 14 9.78 9.21 -12.08
CA MET A 14 8.48 9.77 -12.42
C MET A 14 8.48 11.30 -12.25
N SER A 15 8.96 11.80 -11.14
CA SER A 15 9.05 13.24 -10.81
C SER A 15 10.47 13.77 -10.97
N PHE A 16 11.09 13.54 -12.13
CA PHE A 16 12.47 13.97 -12.38
C PHE A 16 12.68 15.49 -12.33
N GLY A 17 11.62 16.28 -12.38
CA GLY A 17 11.62 17.73 -12.24
C GLY A 17 11.68 18.25 -10.80
N LEU A 18 11.58 17.40 -9.78
CA LEU A 18 11.66 17.81 -8.39
C LEU A 18 12.91 18.61 -8.08
N LYS A 19 12.77 19.69 -7.31
CA LYS A 19 13.88 20.56 -6.91
C LYS A 19 14.71 19.96 -5.80
N SER A 20 14.07 19.27 -4.86
CA SER A 20 14.73 18.67 -3.69
C SER A 20 14.09 17.35 -3.31
N LEU A 21 14.89 16.49 -2.70
CA LEU A 21 14.48 15.25 -2.02
C LEU A 21 15.10 15.27 -0.63
N ALA A 22 14.28 15.18 0.40
CA ALA A 22 14.76 14.90 1.75
C ALA A 22 14.81 13.38 1.95
N ALA A 23 15.94 12.89 2.47
CA ALA A 23 16.13 11.50 2.82
C ALA A 23 16.37 11.39 4.32
N TYR A 24 15.69 10.43 4.95
CA TYR A 24 15.76 10.15 6.37
C TYR A 24 16.18 8.70 6.58
N ASP A 25 16.76 8.40 7.74
CA ASP A 25 16.98 7.06 8.22
C ASP A 25 15.63 6.46 8.68
N PHE A 26 15.48 5.15 8.62
CA PHE A 26 14.24 4.48 9.04
C PHE A 26 14.19 4.17 10.55
N SER A 27 15.25 4.49 11.31
CA SER A 27 15.37 4.12 12.73
C SER A 27 14.46 4.94 13.64
N ASN A 28 14.09 6.18 13.25
CA ASN A 28 13.24 7.09 14.01
C ASN A 28 12.11 7.66 13.17
N ASP A 29 11.59 6.88 12.24
CA ASP A 29 10.67 7.28 11.20
C ASP A 29 9.44 8.04 11.72
N VAL A 30 8.80 7.57 12.80
CA VAL A 30 7.60 8.22 13.38
C VAL A 30 7.90 9.65 13.83
N SER A 31 9.02 9.88 14.52
CA SER A 31 9.37 11.22 15.01
C SER A 31 9.82 12.17 13.90
N GLU A 32 10.57 11.66 12.93
CA GLU A 32 11.03 12.42 11.77
C GLU A 32 9.87 12.78 10.83
N MET A 33 8.96 11.83 10.58
CA MET A 33 7.75 12.06 9.80
C MET A 33 6.86 13.11 10.47
N ALA A 34 6.63 13.00 11.80
CA ALA A 34 5.84 13.97 12.54
C ALA A 34 6.42 15.39 12.47
N ALA A 35 7.76 15.51 12.57
CA ALA A 35 8.44 16.81 12.49
C ALA A 35 8.40 17.44 11.08
N ALA A 36 8.39 16.61 10.02
CA ALA A 36 8.43 17.07 8.64
C ALA A 36 7.04 17.16 7.97
N ALA A 37 6.00 16.58 8.58
CA ALA A 37 4.70 16.33 7.96
C ALA A 37 4.04 17.55 7.32
N GLU A 38 4.10 18.71 7.98
CA GLU A 38 3.50 19.97 7.47
C GLU A 38 4.21 20.52 6.22
N GLN A 39 5.45 20.08 5.97
CA GLN A 39 6.27 20.53 4.84
C GLN A 39 6.27 19.53 3.68
N LEU A 40 5.67 18.36 3.88
CA LEU A 40 5.66 17.27 2.92
C LEU A 40 4.29 17.15 2.22
N LEU A 41 4.33 16.81 0.93
CA LEU A 41 3.13 16.41 0.18
C LEU A 41 3.06 14.90 0.02
N VAL A 42 4.19 14.25 -0.24
CA VAL A 42 4.28 12.81 -0.45
C VAL A 42 5.60 12.29 0.12
N SER A 43 5.56 11.20 0.85
CA SER A 43 6.75 10.44 1.22
C SER A 43 6.69 9.02 0.68
N ASN A 44 7.86 8.37 0.54
CA ASN A 44 7.97 6.98 0.14
C ASN A 44 8.67 6.16 1.22
N HIS A 45 8.05 5.05 1.61
CA HIS A 45 8.52 4.14 2.65
C HIS A 45 8.63 2.72 2.10
N SER A 46 9.85 2.36 1.67
CA SER A 46 10.16 1.05 1.07
C SER A 46 10.84 0.10 2.07
N TYR A 47 10.37 0.05 3.29
CA TYR A 47 10.83 -0.79 4.39
C TYR A 47 9.65 -1.31 5.20
N GLY A 48 9.89 -2.20 6.18
CA GLY A 48 8.84 -2.71 7.05
C GLY A 48 9.37 -3.72 8.07
N ALA A 49 8.49 -4.22 8.92
CA ALA A 49 8.81 -5.28 9.86
C ALA A 49 9.09 -6.60 9.12
N ILE A 50 10.04 -7.37 9.64
CA ILE A 50 10.24 -8.75 9.19
C ILE A 50 9.15 -9.60 9.86
N THR A 51 8.41 -10.36 9.04
CA THR A 51 7.26 -11.14 9.47
C THR A 51 7.22 -12.50 8.78
N GLY A 52 6.64 -13.47 9.46
CA GLY A 52 6.45 -14.82 8.92
C GLY A 52 7.77 -15.52 8.64
N TRP A 53 7.82 -16.23 7.53
CA TRP A 53 9.03 -16.90 7.06
C TRP A 53 9.98 -15.93 6.38
N ARG A 54 11.28 -16.12 6.62
CA ARG A 54 12.36 -15.43 5.94
C ARG A 54 13.46 -16.40 5.54
N TYR A 55 13.93 -16.28 4.31
CA TYR A 55 15.14 -17.00 3.86
C TYR A 55 16.38 -16.15 4.20
N ASN A 56 17.29 -16.72 5.00
CA ASN A 56 18.57 -16.10 5.34
C ASN A 56 19.71 -16.76 4.54
N SER A 57 20.20 -16.08 3.53
CA SER A 57 21.28 -16.55 2.65
C SER A 57 22.65 -16.58 3.29
N GLU A 58 22.83 -16.00 4.48
CA GLU A 58 24.08 -16.02 5.22
C GLU A 58 24.28 -17.35 5.98
N ARG A 59 23.20 -18.12 6.16
CA ARG A 59 23.26 -19.44 6.76
C ARG A 59 23.67 -20.50 5.75
N LYS A 60 24.23 -21.63 6.23
CA LYS A 60 24.80 -22.68 5.38
C LYS A 60 23.78 -23.53 4.63
N GLY A 61 22.49 -23.48 5.01
CA GLY A 61 21.45 -24.31 4.40
C GLY A 61 21.52 -25.79 4.73
N THR A 62 22.26 -26.16 5.76
CA THR A 62 22.38 -27.56 6.24
C THR A 62 21.32 -27.88 7.28
N SER A 63 21.19 -29.15 7.65
CA SER A 63 20.29 -29.56 8.74
C SER A 63 20.65 -28.92 10.08
N GLU A 64 21.94 -28.63 10.33
CA GLU A 64 22.41 -28.03 11.56
C GLU A 64 22.35 -26.50 11.55
N ASP A 65 22.39 -25.90 10.34
CA ASP A 65 22.31 -24.46 10.14
C ASP A 65 21.35 -24.16 8.96
N PRO A 66 20.03 -24.39 9.12
CA PRO A 66 19.04 -24.19 8.09
C PRO A 66 18.89 -22.71 7.72
N SER A 67 18.66 -22.41 6.42
CA SER A 67 18.50 -21.05 5.93
C SER A 67 17.15 -20.40 6.26
N TRP A 68 16.16 -21.17 6.68
CA TRP A 68 14.85 -20.64 6.97
C TRP A 68 14.71 -20.18 8.42
N GLU A 69 14.17 -19.00 8.60
CA GLU A 69 13.87 -18.40 9.89
C GLU A 69 12.38 -18.09 9.98
N TRP A 70 11.76 -18.45 11.11
CA TRP A 70 10.43 -18.03 11.48
C TRP A 70 10.49 -16.86 12.44
N TRP A 71 9.85 -15.75 12.08
CA TRP A 71 9.86 -14.49 12.82
C TRP A 71 8.57 -14.24 13.62
N GLY A 72 7.59 -15.15 13.52
CA GLY A 72 6.39 -15.12 14.34
C GLY A 72 6.69 -15.45 15.81
N ASP A 73 5.78 -15.06 16.69
CA ASP A 73 5.85 -15.35 18.11
C ASP A 73 5.05 -16.62 18.43
N ALA A 74 5.74 -17.70 18.79
CA ALA A 74 5.12 -18.99 19.07
C ALA A 74 4.27 -19.00 20.37
N ASP A 75 4.48 -18.04 21.28
CA ASP A 75 3.65 -17.86 22.47
C ASP A 75 2.28 -17.25 22.15
N ILE A 76 2.17 -16.55 21.01
CA ILE A 76 0.91 -15.98 20.51
C ILE A 76 0.23 -16.98 19.55
N SER A 77 0.97 -17.47 18.55
CA SER A 77 0.48 -18.48 17.60
C SER A 77 1.59 -19.38 17.12
N SER A 78 1.35 -20.69 17.16
CA SER A 78 2.26 -21.72 16.64
C SER A 78 2.05 -21.99 15.13
N THR A 79 1.06 -21.39 14.50
CA THR A 79 0.65 -21.69 13.11
C THR A 79 0.87 -20.56 12.16
N GLU A 80 0.72 -19.31 12.58
CA GLU A 80 0.85 -18.10 11.76
C GLU A 80 1.48 -16.95 12.53
N ASP A 81 1.98 -15.95 11.83
CA ASP A 81 2.55 -14.76 12.47
C ASP A 81 1.48 -13.70 12.69
N TYR A 82 1.14 -13.42 13.94
CA TYR A 82 0.13 -12.44 14.35
C TYR A 82 0.36 -11.02 13.79
N LYS A 83 1.56 -10.72 13.30
CA LYS A 83 1.90 -9.41 12.74
C LYS A 83 1.36 -9.17 11.33
N PHE A 84 0.87 -10.19 10.67
CA PHE A 84 0.13 -10.04 9.43
C PHE A 84 -1.27 -9.47 9.72
N GLY A 85 -1.72 -8.54 8.91
CA GLY A 85 -3.01 -7.86 9.09
C GLY A 85 -3.12 -6.90 10.28
N TYR A 86 -2.21 -7.00 11.23
CA TYR A 86 -2.24 -6.42 12.56
C TYR A 86 -2.07 -4.89 12.61
N TYR A 87 -3.05 -4.20 13.19
CA TYR A 87 -3.02 -2.75 13.43
C TYR A 87 -2.34 -2.45 14.77
N ASN A 88 -1.06 -2.13 14.74
CA ASN A 88 -0.20 -1.90 15.90
C ASN A 88 -0.01 -0.40 16.22
N GLU A 89 0.82 -0.11 17.23
CA GLU A 89 1.20 1.25 17.65
C GLU A 89 1.80 2.07 16.48
N THR A 90 2.60 1.45 15.62
CA THR A 90 3.20 2.15 14.47
C THR A 90 2.14 2.55 13.45
N ALA A 91 1.20 1.65 13.14
CA ALA A 91 0.08 1.95 12.23
C ALA A 91 -0.80 3.08 12.79
N SER A 92 -1.09 3.05 14.09
CA SER A 92 -1.80 4.11 14.80
C SER A 92 -1.05 5.44 14.74
N SER A 93 0.26 5.44 14.99
CA SER A 93 1.10 6.64 14.94
C SER A 93 1.16 7.25 13.53
N TRP A 94 1.24 6.43 12.49
CA TRP A 94 1.22 6.89 11.09
C TRP A 94 -0.14 7.49 10.73
N ASP A 95 -1.24 6.90 11.20
CA ASP A 95 -2.57 7.47 11.01
C ASP A 95 -2.72 8.82 11.70
N ARG A 96 -2.20 8.98 12.91
CA ARG A 96 -2.20 10.25 13.66
C ARG A 96 -1.38 11.33 12.94
N ILE A 97 -0.20 10.99 12.41
CA ILE A 97 0.62 11.91 11.61
C ILE A 97 -0.14 12.38 10.38
N ALA A 98 -0.71 11.45 9.60
CA ALA A 98 -1.46 11.76 8.40
C ALA A 98 -2.74 12.56 8.70
N TYR A 99 -3.41 12.29 9.82
CA TYR A 99 -4.60 13.03 10.24
C TYR A 99 -4.28 14.50 10.56
N ASN A 100 -3.16 14.74 11.24
CA ASN A 100 -2.73 16.09 11.64
C ASN A 100 -2.07 16.88 10.49
N ALA A 101 -1.70 16.22 9.40
CA ALA A 101 -1.09 16.82 8.22
C ALA A 101 -1.93 16.53 6.95
N PRO A 102 -3.05 17.21 6.74
CA PRO A 102 -4.08 16.84 5.76
C PRO A 102 -3.64 16.89 4.29
N TYR A 103 -2.47 17.44 3.98
CA TYR A 103 -1.88 17.47 2.64
C TYR A 103 -0.77 16.41 2.45
N TYR A 104 -0.38 15.73 3.51
CA TYR A 104 0.72 14.77 3.50
C TYR A 104 0.22 13.34 3.27
N LEU A 105 0.53 12.76 2.11
CA LEU A 105 0.23 11.38 1.77
C LEU A 105 1.45 10.49 1.93
N ILE A 106 1.37 9.53 2.83
CA ILE A 106 2.39 8.51 3.08
C ILE A 106 2.18 7.36 2.09
N VAL A 107 3.19 7.04 1.28
CA VAL A 107 3.16 5.92 0.32
C VAL A 107 4.07 4.81 0.81
N LYS A 108 3.54 3.61 0.94
CA LYS A 108 4.18 2.47 1.60
C LYS A 108 4.19 1.22 0.71
N SER A 109 5.32 0.54 0.63
CA SER A 109 5.39 -0.78 -0.01
C SER A 109 4.58 -1.83 0.75
N ALA A 110 3.86 -2.70 0.04
CA ALA A 110 2.99 -3.73 0.65
C ALA A 110 3.77 -4.87 1.34
N GLY A 111 5.01 -5.12 0.93
CA GLY A 111 5.84 -6.23 1.41
C GLY A 111 6.14 -7.26 0.31
N ASN A 112 7.20 -8.04 0.51
CA ASN A 112 7.70 -9.03 -0.46
C ASN A 112 7.63 -10.47 0.10
N ASN A 113 6.86 -10.69 1.15
CA ASN A 113 6.89 -11.92 1.94
C ASN A 113 6.28 -13.13 1.23
N ARG A 114 5.42 -12.92 0.22
CA ARG A 114 4.63 -13.99 -0.39
C ARG A 114 5.43 -15.07 -1.09
N SER A 115 6.67 -14.80 -1.49
CA SER A 115 7.58 -15.81 -2.03
C SER A 115 8.39 -16.59 -0.97
N GLU A 116 8.34 -16.16 0.29
CA GLU A 116 9.09 -16.75 1.39
C GLU A 116 8.22 -17.74 2.17
N ASN A 117 8.17 -18.99 1.71
CA ASN A 117 7.18 -19.99 2.16
C ASN A 117 7.66 -20.90 3.29
N GLY A 118 8.89 -20.72 3.77
CA GLY A 118 9.51 -21.60 4.74
C GLY A 118 9.97 -22.94 4.14
N PRO A 119 10.60 -23.81 4.94
CA PRO A 119 11.01 -25.14 4.50
C PRO A 119 9.80 -26.06 4.35
N GLN A 120 9.95 -27.20 3.71
CA GLN A 120 8.92 -28.25 3.69
C GLN A 120 8.62 -28.75 5.12
N ALA A 121 7.38 -29.19 5.38
CA ALA A 121 7.02 -29.82 6.65
C ALA A 121 8.00 -30.97 6.97
N GLY A 122 8.40 -31.08 8.21
CA GLY A 122 9.41 -32.04 8.67
C GLY A 122 10.86 -31.56 8.54
N GLN A 123 11.14 -30.47 7.83
CA GLN A 123 12.49 -29.94 7.67
C GLN A 123 12.83 -28.96 8.82
N PRO A 124 14.11 -28.81 9.18
CA PRO A 124 14.55 -27.93 10.24
C PRO A 124 14.48 -26.45 9.85
N TYR A 125 14.32 -25.60 10.87
CA TYR A 125 14.35 -24.14 10.72
C TYR A 125 14.80 -23.47 12.03
N PHE A 126 15.00 -22.16 11.99
CA PHE A 126 15.22 -21.37 13.17
C PHE A 126 13.94 -20.63 13.60
N GLN A 127 13.57 -20.78 14.85
CA GLN A 127 12.49 -20.03 15.52
C GLN A 127 13.08 -18.84 16.26
N ARG A 128 12.58 -17.64 15.97
CA ARG A 128 12.90 -16.43 16.73
C ARG A 128 11.97 -16.35 17.96
N ASP A 129 12.54 -16.03 19.12
CA ASP A 129 11.77 -15.74 20.33
C ASP A 129 11.54 -14.21 20.50
N ASN A 130 10.77 -13.83 21.53
CA ASN A 130 10.45 -12.45 21.88
C ASN A 130 11.68 -11.62 22.33
N THR A 131 12.79 -12.26 22.69
CA THR A 131 14.07 -11.59 22.99
C THR A 131 14.93 -11.35 21.75
N GLY A 132 14.53 -11.90 20.60
CA GLY A 132 15.26 -11.81 19.34
C GLY A 132 16.26 -12.96 19.13
N LYS A 133 16.34 -13.92 20.03
CA LYS A 133 17.23 -15.08 19.92
C LYS A 133 16.63 -16.12 18.97
N PHE A 134 17.47 -16.73 18.14
CA PHE A 134 17.11 -17.84 17.26
C PHE A 134 17.45 -19.18 17.89
N THR A 135 16.47 -20.07 17.96
CA THR A 135 16.63 -21.46 18.40
C THR A 135 16.30 -22.38 17.22
N ARG A 136 17.18 -23.37 16.99
CA ARG A 136 16.96 -24.38 15.94
C ARG A 136 15.83 -25.32 16.36
N ILE A 137 14.85 -25.45 15.47
CA ILE A 137 13.77 -26.44 15.57
C ILE A 137 14.03 -27.54 14.55
N ALA A 138 13.95 -28.77 15.02
CA ALA A 138 14.34 -29.93 14.20
C ALA A 138 13.36 -30.23 13.05
N SER A 139 12.09 -29.86 13.20
CA SER A 139 11.03 -30.23 12.28
C SER A 139 9.94 -29.16 12.23
N ARG A 140 9.68 -28.58 11.06
CA ARG A 140 8.55 -27.69 10.83
C ARG A 140 7.25 -28.47 10.94
N PRO A 141 6.29 -28.04 11.83
CA PRO A 141 4.94 -28.60 11.84
C PRO A 141 4.21 -28.40 10.52
N ALA A 142 3.42 -29.38 10.09
CA ALA A 142 2.60 -29.26 8.89
C ALA A 142 1.47 -28.22 9.03
N SER A 143 1.06 -27.91 10.27
CA SER A 143 0.06 -26.89 10.58
C SER A 143 0.58 -25.45 10.47
N MET A 144 1.89 -25.26 10.39
CA MET A 144 2.47 -23.93 10.22
C MET A 144 2.20 -23.38 8.82
N SER A 145 1.60 -22.19 8.75
CA SER A 145 1.30 -21.53 7.47
C SER A 145 2.57 -21.19 6.68
N SER A 146 2.40 -21.00 5.39
CA SER A 146 3.40 -20.36 4.52
C SER A 146 2.96 -18.92 4.25
N ASN A 147 3.87 -18.10 3.71
CA ASN A 147 3.54 -16.70 3.39
C ASN A 147 2.86 -16.54 2.01
N ASN A 148 2.43 -17.59 1.34
CA ASN A 148 1.90 -17.51 -0.04
C ASN A 148 0.40 -17.26 -0.16
N GLY A 149 -0.28 -17.02 0.95
CA GLY A 149 -1.72 -16.78 1.05
C GLY A 149 -2.13 -15.32 1.00
N PHE A 150 -3.35 -15.09 1.48
CA PHE A 150 -3.88 -13.79 1.86
C PHE A 150 -3.44 -13.44 3.27
N ASP A 151 -3.78 -12.20 3.71
CA ASP A 151 -3.47 -11.70 5.04
C ASP A 151 -1.97 -11.71 5.36
N ILE A 152 -1.16 -11.09 4.48
CA ILE A 152 0.29 -10.96 4.64
C ILE A 152 0.79 -9.52 4.49
N ILE A 153 -0.06 -8.55 4.70
CA ILE A 153 0.34 -7.15 4.86
C ILE A 153 0.85 -6.96 6.29
N SER A 154 2.12 -6.60 6.44
CA SER A 154 2.71 -6.38 7.77
C SER A 154 2.33 -5.02 8.37
N THR A 155 2.51 -4.90 9.66
CA THR A 155 2.07 -3.85 10.59
C THR A 155 2.08 -2.40 10.07
N TYR A 156 3.11 -1.95 9.37
CA TYR A 156 3.17 -0.58 8.81
C TYR A 156 2.14 -0.38 7.69
N GLY A 157 1.94 -1.42 6.86
CA GLY A 157 1.04 -1.38 5.71
C GLY A 157 -0.43 -1.37 6.08
N THR A 158 -0.79 -1.62 7.33
CA THR A 158 -2.17 -1.69 7.82
C THR A 158 -2.76 -0.35 8.25
N ALA A 159 -1.95 0.72 8.30
CA ALA A 159 -2.44 2.07 8.58
C ALA A 159 -3.51 2.49 7.55
N LYS A 160 -4.52 3.26 8.00
CA LYS A 160 -5.72 3.62 7.23
C LYS A 160 -5.47 4.73 6.22
N ASN A 161 -4.76 5.77 6.67
CA ASN A 161 -4.61 7.02 5.92
C ASN A 161 -3.50 6.99 4.87
N ILE A 162 -2.72 5.92 4.82
CA ILE A 162 -1.61 5.74 3.89
C ILE A 162 -2.06 5.09 2.58
N LEU A 163 -1.21 5.17 1.55
CA LEU A 163 -1.36 4.43 0.31
C LEU A 163 -0.39 3.26 0.28
N THR A 164 -0.88 2.04 0.51
CA THR A 164 -0.08 0.81 0.46
C THR A 164 -0.05 0.25 -0.95
N VAL A 165 1.13 0.01 -1.50
CA VAL A 165 1.36 -0.28 -2.91
C VAL A 165 1.90 -1.69 -3.12
N GLY A 166 1.16 -2.52 -3.86
CA GLY A 166 1.60 -3.82 -4.35
C GLY A 166 2.40 -3.72 -5.65
N ALA A 167 3.02 -4.82 -6.07
CA ALA A 167 3.90 -4.86 -7.23
C ALA A 167 3.37 -5.78 -8.33
N VAL A 168 3.34 -5.26 -9.56
CA VAL A 168 3.04 -6.01 -10.78
C VAL A 168 4.25 -6.08 -11.71
N ASN A 169 4.19 -7.01 -12.67
CA ASN A 169 5.15 -7.10 -13.76
C ASN A 169 5.03 -5.90 -14.70
N PRO A 170 6.10 -5.53 -15.44
CA PRO A 170 6.03 -4.45 -16.41
C PRO A 170 5.06 -4.79 -17.56
N ILE A 171 4.30 -3.78 -18.01
CA ILE A 171 3.38 -3.88 -19.14
C ILE A 171 3.96 -3.03 -20.28
N SER A 172 4.90 -3.59 -21.02
CA SER A 172 5.70 -2.86 -22.03
C SER A 172 4.86 -2.29 -23.19
N GLU A 173 3.77 -3.01 -23.55
CA GLU A 173 2.87 -2.60 -24.64
C GLU A 173 1.71 -1.70 -24.17
N GLY A 174 1.70 -1.34 -22.88
CA GLY A 174 0.60 -0.62 -22.25
C GLY A 174 -0.59 -1.50 -21.90
N TYR A 175 -1.44 -0.99 -21.01
CA TYR A 175 -2.63 -1.68 -20.54
C TYR A 175 -3.72 -1.71 -21.65
N ARG A 176 -4.30 -2.87 -21.90
CA ARG A 176 -5.43 -3.11 -22.82
C ARG A 176 -6.62 -3.74 -22.11
N ASP A 177 -6.35 -4.70 -21.23
CA ASP A 177 -7.35 -5.39 -20.40
C ASP A 177 -6.74 -5.95 -19.10
N THR A 178 -7.59 -6.55 -18.26
CA THR A 178 -7.19 -7.06 -16.93
C THR A 178 -6.10 -8.12 -16.98
N SER A 179 -5.98 -8.89 -18.07
CA SER A 179 -4.98 -9.95 -18.20
C SER A 179 -3.55 -9.42 -18.38
N ASP A 180 -3.39 -8.16 -18.80
CA ASP A 180 -2.08 -7.52 -18.89
C ASP A 180 -1.48 -7.25 -17.50
N VAL A 181 -2.32 -7.17 -16.45
CA VAL A 181 -1.88 -6.87 -15.09
C VAL A 181 -1.56 -8.15 -14.33
N VAL A 182 -0.28 -8.52 -14.33
CA VAL A 182 0.20 -9.74 -13.67
C VAL A 182 0.87 -9.38 -12.34
N ILE A 183 0.29 -9.85 -11.23
CA ILE A 183 0.86 -9.65 -9.90
C ILE A 183 2.22 -10.34 -9.78
N SER A 184 3.20 -9.70 -9.16
CA SER A 184 4.49 -10.31 -8.91
C SER A 184 4.39 -11.47 -7.91
N THR A 185 5.31 -12.42 -7.99
CA THR A 185 5.31 -13.62 -7.12
C THR A 185 5.50 -13.28 -5.65
N PHE A 186 6.13 -12.15 -5.34
CA PHE A 186 6.49 -11.73 -3.99
C PHE A 186 5.53 -10.74 -3.34
N SER A 187 4.69 -10.02 -4.12
CA SER A 187 3.83 -8.95 -3.58
C SER A 187 2.88 -9.48 -2.52
N SER A 188 2.91 -8.89 -1.34
CA SER A 188 2.01 -9.27 -0.23
C SER A 188 0.55 -8.89 -0.54
N PHE A 189 -0.38 -9.71 -0.07
CA PHE A 189 -1.82 -9.56 -0.21
C PHE A 189 -2.47 -9.23 1.13
N GLY A 190 -3.60 -8.49 1.10
CA GLY A 190 -4.49 -8.35 2.23
C GLY A 190 -5.42 -9.54 2.41
N PRO A 191 -6.51 -9.35 3.14
CA PRO A 191 -6.95 -8.12 3.81
C PRO A 191 -6.05 -7.71 4.97
N THR A 192 -6.42 -6.63 5.69
CA THR A 192 -6.02 -6.45 7.08
C THR A 192 -6.93 -7.29 7.98
N ASP A 193 -6.54 -7.52 9.24
CA ASP A 193 -7.36 -8.30 10.20
C ASP A 193 -8.79 -7.78 10.31
N ASP A 194 -8.99 -6.47 10.28
CA ASP A 194 -10.30 -5.84 10.33
C ASP A 194 -11.02 -5.78 8.96
N GLY A 195 -10.51 -6.49 7.95
CA GLY A 195 -11.15 -6.69 6.64
C GLY A 195 -10.95 -5.58 5.62
N ARG A 196 -10.18 -4.51 5.94
CA ARG A 196 -9.91 -3.44 4.97
C ARG A 196 -9.09 -3.92 3.78
N ILE A 197 -9.37 -3.32 2.62
CA ILE A 197 -8.64 -3.59 1.38
C ILE A 197 -7.20 -3.08 1.51
N LYS A 198 -6.25 -4.01 1.34
CA LYS A 198 -4.84 -3.75 1.15
C LYS A 198 -4.29 -4.81 0.17
N PRO A 199 -3.29 -4.45 -0.67
CA PRO A 199 -2.78 -3.10 -0.89
C PRO A 199 -3.91 -2.16 -1.36
N ASP A 200 -3.71 -0.82 -1.32
CA ASP A 200 -4.70 0.11 -1.86
C ASP A 200 -4.74 0.07 -3.39
N LEU A 201 -3.59 -0.08 -4.04
CA LEU A 201 -3.42 -0.25 -5.49
C LEU A 201 -2.08 -0.90 -5.83
N VAL A 202 -1.84 -1.15 -7.11
CA VAL A 202 -0.57 -1.72 -7.58
C VAL A 202 0.14 -0.80 -8.59
N GLY A 203 1.47 -0.96 -8.66
CA GLY A 203 2.33 -0.31 -9.63
C GLY A 203 3.43 -1.23 -10.14
N ASN A 204 4.17 -0.81 -11.18
CA ASN A 204 5.30 -1.58 -11.70
C ASN A 204 6.41 -1.70 -10.64
N GLY A 205 6.74 -2.92 -10.24
CA GLY A 205 7.75 -3.22 -9.23
C GLY A 205 8.73 -4.31 -9.64
N VAL A 206 8.73 -4.75 -10.90
CA VAL A 206 9.61 -5.82 -11.38
C VAL A 206 10.57 -5.27 -12.43
N SER A 207 11.85 -5.60 -12.28
CA SER A 207 12.96 -5.20 -13.18
C SER A 207 13.03 -3.70 -13.43
N VAL A 208 12.81 -2.91 -12.39
CA VAL A 208 12.84 -1.43 -12.47
C VAL A 208 14.27 -0.93 -12.48
N LEU A 209 14.68 -0.33 -13.60
CA LEU A 209 16.00 0.30 -13.74
C LEU A 209 16.00 1.65 -13.01
N SER A 210 16.97 1.85 -12.13
CA SER A 210 17.12 3.09 -11.37
C SER A 210 18.58 3.30 -10.96
N THR A 211 18.86 4.41 -10.28
CA THR A 211 20.18 4.73 -9.73
C THR A 211 20.60 3.71 -8.67
N SER A 212 21.91 3.50 -8.56
CA SER A 212 22.55 2.67 -7.56
C SER A 212 23.48 3.52 -6.70
N ASP A 213 23.72 3.08 -5.46
CA ASP A 213 24.64 3.70 -4.50
C ASP A 213 26.12 3.43 -4.80
N LYS A 214 26.42 2.58 -5.77
CA LYS A 214 27.80 2.19 -6.10
C LYS A 214 28.65 3.33 -6.65
N SER A 215 28.04 4.29 -7.35
CA SER A 215 28.69 5.53 -7.82
C SER A 215 27.65 6.53 -8.32
N ASN A 216 28.08 7.79 -8.57
CA ASN A 216 27.22 8.85 -9.11
C ASN A 216 26.68 8.58 -10.53
N THR A 217 27.18 7.57 -11.22
CA THR A 217 26.78 7.18 -12.58
C THR A 217 26.32 5.73 -12.66
N ALA A 218 26.22 5.03 -11.51
CA ALA A 218 25.81 3.63 -11.48
C ALA A 218 24.28 3.49 -11.53
N TYR A 219 23.84 2.48 -12.25
CA TYR A 219 22.45 2.06 -12.37
C TYR A 219 22.31 0.56 -12.13
N THR A 220 21.16 0.15 -11.65
CA THR A 220 20.85 -1.27 -11.44
C THR A 220 19.36 -1.49 -11.63
N SER A 221 18.97 -2.71 -12.00
CA SER A 221 17.58 -3.13 -12.02
C SER A 221 17.27 -3.94 -10.78
N LEU A 222 16.21 -3.56 -10.08
CA LEU A 222 15.75 -4.24 -8.87
C LEU A 222 14.25 -4.57 -9.01
N SER A 223 13.82 -5.59 -8.25
CA SER A 223 12.41 -5.99 -8.13
C SER A 223 11.97 -5.96 -6.67
N GLY A 224 10.75 -5.54 -6.42
CA GLY A 224 10.17 -5.44 -5.10
C GLY A 224 8.99 -4.47 -5.07
N THR A 225 8.11 -4.60 -4.09
CA THR A 225 7.13 -3.55 -3.76
C THR A 225 7.83 -2.25 -3.39
N SER A 226 9.11 -2.34 -2.97
CA SER A 226 10.03 -1.21 -2.75
C SER A 226 10.34 -0.41 -4.02
N MET A 227 10.11 -0.96 -5.23
CA MET A 227 10.25 -0.27 -6.52
C MET A 227 8.91 0.25 -7.00
N ALA A 228 7.81 -0.48 -6.72
CA ALA A 228 6.45 -0.04 -7.04
C ALA A 228 6.05 1.20 -6.23
N SER A 229 6.32 1.22 -4.94
CA SER A 229 5.96 2.34 -4.05
C SER A 229 6.54 3.69 -4.51
N PRO A 230 7.84 3.86 -4.78
CA PRO A 230 8.38 5.13 -5.28
C PRO A 230 7.96 5.47 -6.71
N ASN A 231 7.61 4.48 -7.54
CA ASN A 231 6.98 4.71 -8.84
C ASN A 231 5.63 5.42 -8.66
N VAL A 232 4.79 4.90 -7.77
CA VAL A 232 3.50 5.50 -7.42
C VAL A 232 3.71 6.86 -6.74
N ALA A 233 4.57 6.98 -5.74
CA ALA A 233 4.82 8.23 -5.02
C ALA A 233 5.25 9.37 -5.96
N GLY A 234 6.16 9.11 -6.89
CA GLY A 234 6.58 10.08 -7.89
C GLY A 234 5.45 10.46 -8.86
N SER A 235 4.62 9.49 -9.23
CA SER A 235 3.43 9.72 -10.07
C SER A 235 2.39 10.61 -9.38
N LEU A 236 2.18 10.44 -8.08
CA LEU A 236 1.27 11.28 -7.29
C LEU A 236 1.75 12.74 -7.21
N LEU A 237 3.07 12.97 -7.14
CA LEU A 237 3.61 14.32 -7.20
C LEU A 237 3.34 15.01 -8.54
N LEU A 238 3.40 14.30 -9.66
CA LEU A 238 2.99 14.82 -10.97
C LEU A 238 1.51 15.21 -10.99
N LEU A 239 0.64 14.43 -10.33
CA LEU A 239 -0.78 14.77 -10.19
C LEU A 239 -0.99 16.01 -9.33
N GLN A 240 -0.23 16.20 -8.25
CA GLN A 240 -0.27 17.43 -7.45
C GLN A 240 0.17 18.65 -8.27
N GLU A 241 1.27 18.54 -9.03
CA GLU A 241 1.74 19.60 -9.92
C GLU A 241 0.69 19.95 -10.98
N HIS A 242 0.09 18.94 -11.61
CA HIS A 242 -0.95 19.14 -12.60
C HIS A 242 -2.20 19.80 -11.99
N TYR A 243 -2.64 19.34 -10.81
CA TYR A 243 -3.77 19.93 -10.10
C TYR A 243 -3.49 21.41 -9.76
N ALA A 244 -2.32 21.72 -9.24
CA ALA A 244 -1.92 23.10 -8.94
C ALA A 244 -1.93 23.98 -10.20
N SER A 245 -1.49 23.47 -11.34
CA SER A 245 -1.52 24.19 -12.62
C SER A 245 -2.93 24.52 -13.11
N VAL A 246 -3.90 23.63 -12.84
CA VAL A 246 -5.32 23.78 -13.24
C VAL A 246 -6.12 24.58 -12.22
N LYS A 247 -5.73 24.56 -10.94
CA LYS A 247 -6.46 25.13 -9.79
C LYS A 247 -5.74 26.32 -9.15
N ASN A 248 -5.08 27.16 -9.94
CA ASN A 248 -4.47 28.41 -9.49
C ASN A 248 -3.50 28.24 -8.30
N GLY A 249 -2.68 27.18 -8.31
CA GLY A 249 -1.70 26.90 -7.27
C GLY A 249 -2.23 26.13 -6.06
N GLN A 250 -3.52 25.77 -6.03
CA GLN A 250 -4.07 24.94 -4.95
C GLN A 250 -3.54 23.50 -5.04
N LEU A 251 -3.36 22.88 -3.88
CA LEU A 251 -2.96 21.48 -3.75
C LEU A 251 -4.14 20.62 -3.27
N MET A 252 -4.18 19.37 -3.70
CA MET A 252 -5.13 18.40 -3.19
C MET A 252 -4.75 18.00 -1.75
N ARG A 253 -5.75 17.80 -0.90
CA ARG A 253 -5.56 17.08 0.36
C ARG A 253 -5.10 15.64 0.10
N ALA A 254 -4.43 15.02 1.06
CA ALA A 254 -3.97 13.62 0.96
C ALA A 254 -5.12 12.65 0.65
N ALA A 255 -6.28 12.82 1.31
CA ALA A 255 -7.48 12.03 1.03
C ALA A 255 -7.96 12.21 -0.42
N THR A 256 -7.96 13.43 -0.95
CA THR A 256 -8.35 13.73 -2.34
C THR A 256 -7.40 13.08 -3.34
N LEU A 257 -6.08 13.19 -3.11
CA LEU A 257 -5.07 12.57 -3.95
C LEU A 257 -5.14 11.05 -3.94
N LYS A 258 -5.30 10.44 -2.74
CA LYS A 258 -5.52 8.99 -2.57
C LYS A 258 -6.80 8.56 -3.28
N GLY A 259 -7.92 9.25 -3.02
CA GLY A 259 -9.21 8.95 -3.63
C GLY A 259 -9.19 9.06 -5.16
N LEU A 260 -8.53 10.08 -5.72
CA LEU A 260 -8.36 10.24 -7.16
C LEU A 260 -7.52 9.11 -7.76
N ALA A 261 -6.41 8.74 -7.12
CA ALA A 261 -5.57 7.63 -7.58
C ALA A 261 -6.36 6.31 -7.63
N ILE A 262 -7.13 6.01 -6.60
CA ILE A 262 -8.01 4.83 -6.52
C ILE A 262 -9.14 4.90 -7.55
N HIS A 263 -9.81 6.05 -7.67
CA HIS A 263 -10.93 6.26 -8.61
C HIS A 263 -10.56 6.00 -10.07
N THR A 264 -9.31 6.19 -10.43
CA THR A 264 -8.84 6.19 -11.82
C THR A 264 -7.95 5.01 -12.18
N THR A 265 -7.82 4.01 -11.30
CA THR A 265 -7.08 2.78 -11.60
C THR A 265 -7.63 2.08 -12.84
N ASP A 266 -6.77 1.38 -13.56
CA ASP A 266 -7.19 0.36 -14.50
C ASP A 266 -7.53 -0.92 -13.75
N GLU A 267 -8.60 -1.56 -14.17
CA GLU A 267 -9.08 -2.80 -13.55
C GLU A 267 -8.02 -3.90 -13.63
N ALA A 268 -7.91 -4.69 -12.57
CA ALA A 268 -6.99 -5.80 -12.48
C ALA A 268 -7.64 -6.97 -11.72
N GLY A 269 -7.22 -8.18 -12.06
CA GLY A 269 -7.80 -9.36 -11.43
C GLY A 269 -8.91 -10.02 -12.26
N LYS A 270 -9.55 -11.00 -11.66
CA LYS A 270 -10.54 -11.87 -12.33
C LYS A 270 -11.95 -11.28 -12.34
N HIS A 271 -12.29 -10.51 -11.32
CA HIS A 271 -13.63 -9.99 -11.09
C HIS A 271 -13.59 -8.45 -11.09
N PRO A 272 -14.66 -7.78 -11.54
CA PRO A 272 -14.76 -6.33 -11.48
C PRO A 272 -14.74 -5.81 -10.04
N GLY A 273 -14.10 -4.66 -9.84
CA GLY A 273 -14.01 -4.00 -8.54
C GLY A 273 -12.77 -4.39 -7.74
N PRO A 274 -12.65 -3.90 -6.50
CA PRO A 274 -11.44 -4.12 -5.70
C PRO A 274 -11.30 -5.56 -5.24
N ASP A 275 -10.05 -5.97 -5.00
CA ASP A 275 -9.70 -7.25 -4.40
C ASP A 275 -8.50 -7.12 -3.44
N TYR A 276 -8.14 -8.20 -2.74
CA TYR A 276 -7.04 -8.20 -1.78
C TYR A 276 -5.64 -8.46 -2.39
N LYS A 277 -5.54 -8.61 -3.72
CA LYS A 277 -4.28 -8.82 -4.45
C LYS A 277 -3.81 -7.55 -5.15
N PHE A 278 -4.74 -6.90 -5.87
CA PHE A 278 -4.49 -5.71 -6.67
C PHE A 278 -5.01 -4.43 -6.02
N GLY A 279 -5.72 -4.56 -4.88
CA GLY A 279 -6.45 -3.45 -4.29
C GLY A 279 -7.53 -2.95 -5.24
N TRP A 280 -7.51 -1.66 -5.53
CA TRP A 280 -8.43 -1.03 -6.50
C TRP A 280 -7.96 -1.12 -7.95
N GLY A 281 -6.79 -1.72 -8.21
CA GLY A 281 -6.25 -1.93 -9.55
C GLY A 281 -4.91 -1.27 -9.82
N LEU A 282 -4.50 -1.20 -11.08
CA LEU A 282 -3.25 -0.62 -11.54
C LEU A 282 -3.35 0.91 -11.61
N LEU A 283 -2.41 1.63 -11.02
CA LEU A 283 -2.36 3.11 -11.09
C LEU A 283 -2.35 3.59 -12.54
N ASN A 284 -3.30 4.46 -12.89
CA ASN A 284 -3.35 5.14 -14.19
C ASN A 284 -3.30 6.67 -14.04
N VAL A 285 -2.10 7.21 -14.07
CA VAL A 285 -1.83 8.65 -13.93
C VAL A 285 -2.49 9.47 -15.05
N ARG A 286 -2.58 8.93 -16.26
CA ARG A 286 -3.22 9.61 -17.41
C ARG A 286 -4.72 9.82 -17.17
N ARG A 287 -5.43 8.79 -16.69
CA ARG A 287 -6.85 8.91 -16.33
C ARG A 287 -7.05 9.90 -15.19
N ALA A 288 -6.19 9.84 -14.14
CA ALA A 288 -6.23 10.79 -13.04
C ALA A 288 -6.04 12.24 -13.52
N ALA A 289 -5.06 12.50 -14.38
CA ALA A 289 -4.83 13.81 -14.98
C ALA A 289 -6.03 14.27 -15.83
N THR A 290 -6.69 13.35 -16.56
CA THR A 290 -7.91 13.65 -17.31
C THR A 290 -9.05 14.09 -16.39
N VAL A 291 -9.24 13.42 -15.26
CA VAL A 291 -10.23 13.81 -14.23
C VAL A 291 -9.93 15.20 -13.69
N ILE A 292 -8.68 15.52 -13.38
CA ILE A 292 -8.25 16.85 -12.92
C ILE A 292 -8.62 17.92 -13.97
N SER A 293 -8.22 17.71 -15.24
CA SER A 293 -8.44 18.65 -16.31
C SER A 293 -9.92 18.91 -16.60
N ASN A 294 -10.79 17.92 -16.39
CA ASN A 294 -12.22 17.99 -16.66
C ASN A 294 -13.08 18.09 -15.38
N SER A 295 -12.49 18.45 -14.26
CA SER A 295 -13.16 18.41 -12.94
C SER A 295 -14.30 19.41 -12.75
N ASN A 296 -14.51 20.34 -13.69
CA ASN A 296 -15.63 21.28 -13.70
C ASN A 296 -16.60 21.02 -14.88
N ASN A 297 -16.47 19.91 -15.57
CA ASN A 297 -17.25 19.57 -16.76
C ASN A 297 -17.84 18.15 -16.64
N THR A 298 -17.10 17.15 -17.12
CA THR A 298 -17.54 15.74 -17.14
C THR A 298 -17.16 14.97 -15.85
N HIS A 299 -16.32 15.55 -15.04
CA HIS A 299 -15.88 15.01 -13.75
C HIS A 299 -16.08 16.04 -12.64
N ALA A 300 -16.12 15.57 -11.39
CA ALA A 300 -16.15 16.42 -10.21
C ALA A 300 -15.11 15.95 -9.19
N ILE A 301 -14.32 16.89 -8.66
CA ILE A 301 -13.49 16.69 -7.47
C ILE A 301 -13.98 17.70 -6.44
N GLN A 302 -14.42 17.21 -5.29
CA GLN A 302 -14.95 18.06 -4.22
C GLN A 302 -14.32 17.67 -2.88
N GLU A 303 -13.95 18.67 -2.12
CA GLU A 303 -13.48 18.53 -0.75
C GLU A 303 -14.53 19.17 0.18
N ASN A 304 -15.15 18.35 1.02
CA ASN A 304 -16.23 18.76 1.91
C ASN A 304 -15.94 18.33 3.34
N LEU A 305 -16.58 18.98 4.28
CA LEU A 305 -16.63 18.58 5.67
C LEU A 305 -18.00 17.96 5.95
N LEU A 306 -18.01 16.74 6.49
CA LEU A 306 -19.22 16.05 6.92
C LEU A 306 -19.21 15.93 8.45
N ALA A 307 -20.19 16.52 9.13
CA ALA A 307 -20.34 16.42 10.57
C ALA A 307 -21.12 15.14 10.96
N GLN A 308 -20.93 14.69 12.21
CA GLN A 308 -21.60 13.52 12.75
C GLN A 308 -23.12 13.53 12.48
N GLY A 309 -23.63 12.43 11.92
CA GLY A 309 -25.05 12.25 11.62
C GLY A 309 -25.57 13.02 10.41
N GLN A 310 -24.72 13.73 9.69
CA GLN A 310 -25.12 14.44 8.47
C GLN A 310 -24.98 13.60 7.22
N THR A 311 -25.77 13.96 6.20
CA THR A 311 -25.69 13.38 4.85
C THR A 311 -25.36 14.50 3.87
N TYR A 312 -24.38 14.28 3.01
CA TYR A 312 -24.09 15.15 1.88
C TYR A 312 -24.69 14.53 0.61
N THR A 313 -25.46 15.33 -0.13
CA THR A 313 -26.09 14.90 -1.38
C THR A 313 -25.55 15.74 -2.53
N TYR A 314 -25.08 15.06 -3.57
CA TYR A 314 -24.63 15.66 -4.81
C TYR A 314 -25.48 15.18 -5.98
N GLN A 315 -26.15 16.11 -6.67
CA GLN A 315 -26.98 15.78 -7.83
C GLN A 315 -26.15 15.86 -9.11
N VAL A 316 -26.25 14.82 -9.93
CA VAL A 316 -25.57 14.75 -11.23
C VAL A 316 -26.56 14.36 -12.32
N THR A 317 -26.32 14.84 -13.53
CA THR A 317 -26.99 14.36 -14.74
C THR A 317 -26.03 13.43 -15.47
N ALA A 318 -26.35 12.13 -15.50
CA ALA A 318 -25.54 11.16 -16.22
C ALA A 318 -25.72 11.34 -17.75
N SER A 319 -24.60 11.38 -18.49
CA SER A 319 -24.63 11.52 -19.96
C SER A 319 -25.14 10.27 -20.68
N GLY A 320 -25.09 9.11 -20.04
CA GLY A 320 -25.37 7.81 -20.66
C GLY A 320 -24.26 7.27 -21.55
N ALA A 321 -23.12 7.97 -21.66
CA ALA A 321 -21.99 7.54 -22.48
C ALA A 321 -21.09 6.49 -21.80
N GLY A 322 -21.30 6.22 -20.50
CA GLY A 322 -20.55 5.25 -19.71
C GLY A 322 -21.10 5.11 -18.29
N PRO A 323 -20.45 4.30 -17.43
CA PRO A 323 -20.89 4.15 -16.05
C PRO A 323 -20.68 5.46 -15.27
N LEU A 324 -21.63 5.77 -14.37
CA LEU A 324 -21.42 6.77 -13.33
C LEU A 324 -20.66 6.13 -12.19
N VAL A 325 -19.50 6.69 -11.86
CA VAL A 325 -18.65 6.21 -10.75
C VAL A 325 -18.54 7.31 -9.70
N ALA A 326 -18.73 6.95 -8.44
CA ALA A 326 -18.53 7.83 -7.29
C ALA A 326 -17.57 7.17 -6.31
N THR A 327 -16.60 7.94 -5.81
CA THR A 327 -15.63 7.50 -4.81
C THR A 327 -15.61 8.51 -3.68
N ILE A 328 -15.66 8.03 -2.45
CA ILE A 328 -15.35 8.84 -1.26
C ILE A 328 -14.00 8.41 -0.69
N SER A 329 -13.27 9.37 -0.17
CA SER A 329 -12.00 9.15 0.52
C SER A 329 -11.86 10.20 1.62
N TRP A 330 -11.48 9.77 2.80
CA TRP A 330 -11.32 10.66 3.94
C TRP A 330 -10.07 10.32 4.72
N THR A 331 -9.61 11.26 5.52
CA THR A 331 -8.58 11.02 6.52
C THR A 331 -9.27 10.77 7.85
N ASP A 332 -9.03 9.61 8.44
CA ASP A 332 -9.67 9.14 9.65
C ASP A 332 -8.74 9.31 10.86
N PRO A 333 -9.21 9.72 12.06
CA PRO A 333 -8.38 9.71 13.26
C PRO A 333 -7.76 8.34 13.51
N GLU A 334 -6.63 8.30 14.19
CA GLU A 334 -6.03 7.03 14.59
C GLU A 334 -6.97 6.21 15.47
N ALA A 335 -7.00 4.90 15.24
CA ALA A 335 -7.64 3.97 16.17
C ALA A 335 -6.68 3.60 17.30
N SER A 336 -7.24 3.16 18.43
CA SER A 336 -6.42 2.54 19.48
C SER A 336 -5.71 1.32 18.92
N PRO A 337 -4.38 1.21 19.10
CA PRO A 337 -3.64 0.04 18.67
C PRO A 337 -4.06 -1.19 19.47
N ILE A 338 -3.96 -2.36 18.84
CA ILE A 338 -4.16 -3.63 19.54
C ILE A 338 -2.87 -3.94 20.30
N GLY A 339 -2.98 -4.35 21.56
CA GLY A 339 -1.82 -4.78 22.36
C GLY A 339 -1.28 -6.13 21.87
N VAL A 340 0.04 -6.34 22.03
CA VAL A 340 0.67 -7.62 21.72
C VAL A 340 0.16 -8.71 22.67
N GLY A 341 -0.26 -9.84 22.12
CA GLY A 341 -0.80 -10.98 22.85
C GLY A 341 -1.76 -11.80 21.99
N SER A 342 -2.43 -12.78 22.56
CA SER A 342 -3.37 -13.64 21.84
C SER A 342 -4.54 -12.89 21.20
N SER A 343 -4.89 -11.71 21.71
CA SER A 343 -5.92 -10.84 21.14
C SER A 343 -5.47 -10.10 19.88
N ALA A 344 -4.18 -10.13 19.55
CA ALA A 344 -3.64 -9.53 18.34
C ALA A 344 -3.84 -10.42 17.11
N LEU A 345 -3.96 -11.72 17.30
CA LEU A 345 -4.11 -12.69 16.22
C LEU A 345 -5.49 -12.55 15.55
N ASN A 346 -5.49 -12.22 14.27
CA ASN A 346 -6.70 -12.13 13.42
C ASN A 346 -7.83 -11.29 14.06
N ASN A 347 -7.48 -10.13 14.63
CA ASN A 347 -8.44 -9.28 15.34
C ASN A 347 -9.36 -8.51 14.41
N ARG A 348 -10.59 -9.00 14.25
CA ARG A 348 -11.61 -8.46 13.36
C ARG A 348 -12.29 -7.15 13.84
N ALA A 349 -11.92 -6.61 15.00
CA ALA A 349 -12.53 -5.38 15.49
C ALA A 349 -12.23 -4.20 14.54
N PRO A 350 -13.26 -3.47 14.06
CA PRO A 350 -13.09 -2.37 13.11
C PRO A 350 -12.11 -1.30 13.61
N ARG A 351 -11.29 -0.79 12.71
CA ARG A 351 -10.32 0.29 13.01
C ARG A 351 -10.78 1.67 12.52
N PHE A 352 -11.87 1.77 11.77
CA PHE A 352 -12.45 3.08 11.45
C PHE A 352 -13.03 3.73 12.71
N ILE A 353 -12.73 5.04 12.86
CA ILE A 353 -13.36 5.92 13.86
C ILE A 353 -14.58 6.59 13.23
N ASN A 354 -14.43 7.03 11.96
CA ASN A 354 -15.54 7.54 11.16
C ASN A 354 -15.83 6.52 10.05
N ASP A 355 -17.04 5.98 10.07
CA ASP A 355 -17.51 5.01 9.08
C ASP A 355 -18.46 5.73 8.10
N LEU A 356 -17.95 6.02 6.90
CA LEU A 356 -18.66 6.77 5.87
C LEU A 356 -19.08 5.86 4.73
N ASP A 357 -20.34 5.98 4.33
CA ASP A 357 -20.91 5.28 3.19
C ASP A 357 -21.14 6.19 1.99
N VAL A 358 -21.02 5.62 0.79
CA VAL A 358 -21.48 6.24 -0.46
C VAL A 358 -22.50 5.35 -1.15
N ARG A 359 -23.54 5.96 -1.71
CA ARG A 359 -24.50 5.26 -2.57
C ARG A 359 -24.96 6.17 -3.70
N ILE A 360 -25.28 5.57 -4.83
CA ILE A 360 -25.88 6.27 -5.97
C ILE A 360 -27.35 5.91 -6.01
N THR A 361 -28.24 6.89 -6.20
CA THR A 361 -29.68 6.66 -6.32
C THR A 361 -30.21 7.22 -7.65
N ARG A 362 -31.13 6.49 -8.29
CA ARG A 362 -31.86 6.92 -9.48
C ARG A 362 -33.35 6.58 -9.29
N GLY A 363 -34.17 7.58 -9.00
CA GLY A 363 -35.55 7.34 -8.59
C GLY A 363 -35.60 6.47 -7.33
N ALA A 364 -36.29 5.34 -7.39
CA ALA A 364 -36.38 4.38 -6.28
C ALA A 364 -35.21 3.36 -6.25
N THR A 365 -34.36 3.33 -7.25
CA THR A 365 -33.23 2.37 -7.32
C THR A 365 -32.04 2.90 -6.55
N VAL A 366 -31.45 2.05 -5.71
CA VAL A 366 -30.23 2.33 -4.92
C VAL A 366 -29.13 1.40 -5.41
N TYR A 367 -27.98 1.97 -5.75
CA TYR A 367 -26.75 1.25 -6.09
C TYR A 367 -25.81 1.36 -4.89
N GLN A 368 -25.44 0.20 -4.34
CA GLN A 368 -24.57 0.07 -3.18
C GLN A 368 -23.09 0.03 -3.62
N PRO A 369 -22.13 0.37 -2.74
CA PRO A 369 -20.72 0.18 -2.99
C PRO A 369 -20.35 -1.31 -3.10
N TRP A 370 -19.10 -1.56 -3.51
CA TRP A 370 -18.52 -2.89 -3.48
C TRP A 370 -18.48 -3.44 -2.05
N VAL A 371 -18.78 -4.71 -1.90
CA VAL A 371 -18.65 -5.45 -0.63
C VAL A 371 -17.76 -6.66 -0.88
N LEU A 372 -16.70 -6.77 -0.10
CA LEU A 372 -15.78 -7.91 -0.12
C LEU A 372 -16.03 -8.80 1.09
N ASP A 373 -15.71 -10.07 0.93
CA ASP A 373 -15.71 -11.07 2.00
C ASP A 373 -14.26 -11.36 2.41
N PRO A 374 -13.80 -10.87 3.59
CA PRO A 374 -12.43 -11.00 4.06
C PRO A 374 -12.06 -12.36 4.60
#